data_b1e81e4e3e08f47ae727954bd6da9458
#
_entry.id   b1e81e4e3e08f47ae727954bd6da9458
#
_cell.length_a   1.000
_cell.length_b   1.000
_cell.length_c   1.000
_cell.angle_alpha   90.00
_cell.angle_beta   90.00
_cell.angle_gamma   90.00
#
_symmetry.space_group_name_H-M   'P 1'
#
loop_
_entity.id
_entity.type
_entity.pdbx_description
1 polymer ?
#
loop_
_entity_poly.entity_id
_entity_poly.type
_entity_poly.pdbx_seq_one_letter_code
_entity_poly.pdbx_strand_id
1 'polypeptide(L)'
;MPTALTKLDPSAPECSAAAKWIASHVQTSEQGKLASCIAEVLAERYSGHWYPDEPHRGSGFRAISCSLHGLDQLLVKAAQRAKQDPKKLLDILVNRGVQTVWVNPGEVKAQNGKNLLRIFSDGAHADNPYEKPRLKMPERVRTPSPTESTGSNSSASSTSRPTGAVPVLVQPPGLPSLQVGA
;
A
#
# COMPACT_ATOMS: atom_id res chain seq x y z
N MET A 1 9.56 -34.45 -11.23
CA MET A 1 8.63 -34.83 -10.16
C MET A 1 7.59 -33.72 -10.07
N PRO A 2 6.30 -33.95 -10.34
CA PRO A 2 5.28 -32.94 -10.14
C PRO A 2 5.15 -32.72 -8.62
N THR A 3 5.44 -31.50 -8.18
CA THR A 3 5.21 -31.07 -6.80
C THR A 3 3.71 -31.15 -6.55
N ALA A 4 3.30 -32.05 -5.66
CA ALA A 4 1.90 -32.18 -5.27
C ALA A 4 1.39 -30.78 -4.87
N LEU A 5 0.28 -30.35 -5.49
CA LEU A 5 -0.40 -29.11 -5.16
C LEU A 5 -0.89 -29.22 -3.71
N THR A 6 -0.08 -28.77 -2.77
CA THR A 6 -0.41 -28.84 -1.35
C THR A 6 -1.58 -27.88 -1.11
N LYS A 7 -2.73 -28.43 -0.71
CA LYS A 7 -3.86 -27.61 -0.29
C LYS A 7 -3.43 -26.87 0.98
N LEU A 8 -3.44 -25.54 0.91
CA LEU A 8 -3.10 -24.73 2.09
C LEU A 8 -4.21 -24.85 3.13
N ASP A 9 -3.83 -25.02 4.39
CA ASP A 9 -4.78 -25.08 5.50
C ASP A 9 -5.24 -23.65 5.85
N PRO A 10 -6.56 -23.40 6.01
CA PRO A 10 -7.07 -22.12 6.49
C PRO A 10 -6.52 -21.70 7.87
N SER A 11 -6.10 -22.67 8.67
CA SER A 11 -5.47 -22.43 9.97
C SER A 11 -3.99 -22.02 9.88
N ALA A 12 -3.39 -22.01 8.68
CA ALA A 12 -2.03 -21.52 8.51
C ALA A 12 -1.87 -20.16 9.19
N PRO A 13 -0.81 -19.96 10.00
CA PRO A 13 -0.67 -18.78 10.86
C PRO A 13 -0.71 -17.47 10.08
N GLU A 14 -0.18 -17.45 8.86
CA GLU A 14 -0.19 -16.27 8.00
C GLU A 14 -1.60 -15.93 7.52
N CYS A 15 -2.37 -16.93 7.05
CA CYS A 15 -3.76 -16.72 6.63
C CYS A 15 -4.62 -16.26 7.80
N SER A 16 -4.46 -16.89 8.97
CA SER A 16 -5.16 -16.52 10.19
C SER A 16 -4.79 -15.10 10.66
N ALA A 17 -3.50 -14.74 10.64
CA ALA A 17 -3.03 -13.41 11.04
C ALA A 17 -3.57 -12.33 10.11
N ALA A 18 -3.48 -12.51 8.79
CA ALA A 18 -4.02 -11.59 7.79
C ALA A 18 -5.53 -11.42 7.95
N ALA A 19 -6.27 -12.53 8.09
CA ALA A 19 -7.71 -12.53 8.24
C ALA A 19 -8.17 -11.81 9.52
N LYS A 20 -7.54 -12.09 10.66
CA LYS A 20 -7.82 -11.42 11.93
C LYS A 20 -7.51 -9.95 11.87
N TRP A 21 -6.39 -9.57 11.24
CA TRP A 21 -6.02 -8.16 11.11
C TRP A 21 -7.01 -7.39 10.22
N ILE A 22 -7.39 -7.92 9.06
CA ILE A 22 -8.39 -7.30 8.18
C ILE A 22 -9.72 -7.17 8.93
N ALA A 23 -10.20 -8.24 9.56
CA ALA A 23 -11.46 -8.25 10.28
C ALA A 23 -11.46 -7.31 11.50
N SER A 24 -10.30 -7.02 12.11
CA SER A 24 -10.19 -6.11 13.27
C SER A 24 -10.60 -4.67 12.95
N HIS A 25 -10.59 -4.28 11.68
CA HIS A 25 -11.05 -2.96 11.24
C HIS A 25 -12.60 -2.88 11.23
N VAL A 26 -13.28 -4.01 11.22
CA VAL A 26 -14.75 -4.11 11.18
C VAL A 26 -15.27 -4.33 12.59
N GLN A 27 -15.88 -3.31 13.17
CA GLN A 27 -16.44 -3.37 14.53
C GLN A 27 -17.85 -3.96 14.48
N THR A 28 -17.96 -5.28 14.40
CA THR A 28 -19.25 -5.99 14.44
C THR A 28 -19.15 -7.23 15.32
N SER A 29 -20.31 -7.68 15.83
CA SER A 29 -20.41 -8.97 16.54
C SER A 29 -20.02 -10.17 15.65
N GLU A 30 -20.03 -10.00 14.35
CA GLU A 30 -19.70 -11.00 13.32
C GLU A 30 -18.23 -10.97 12.89
N GLN A 31 -17.36 -10.22 13.60
CA GLN A 31 -15.94 -10.09 13.27
C GLN A 31 -15.22 -11.44 13.16
N GLY A 32 -15.49 -12.36 14.11
CA GLY A 32 -14.90 -13.70 14.12
C GLY A 32 -15.30 -14.51 12.89
N LYS A 33 -16.55 -14.42 12.48
CA LYS A 33 -17.07 -15.09 11.29
C LYS A 33 -16.46 -14.54 10.01
N LEU A 34 -16.33 -13.21 9.92
CA LEU A 34 -15.64 -12.58 8.79
C LEU A 34 -14.19 -13.05 8.71
N ALA A 35 -13.46 -13.09 9.85
CA ALA A 35 -12.09 -13.57 9.89
C ALA A 35 -11.97 -15.03 9.40
N SER A 36 -12.86 -15.92 9.85
CA SER A 36 -12.89 -17.31 9.39
C SER A 36 -13.13 -17.41 7.88
N CYS A 37 -14.11 -16.68 7.35
CA CYS A 37 -14.39 -16.67 5.92
C CYS A 37 -13.22 -16.12 5.10
N ILE A 38 -12.53 -15.08 5.58
CA ILE A 38 -11.34 -14.56 4.92
C ILE A 38 -10.25 -15.62 4.89
N ALA A 39 -9.94 -16.26 6.03
CA ALA A 39 -8.90 -17.29 6.10
C ALA A 39 -9.17 -18.46 5.15
N GLU A 40 -10.42 -18.93 5.06
CA GLU A 40 -10.82 -19.99 4.14
C GLU A 40 -10.59 -19.58 2.68
N VAL A 41 -11.02 -18.37 2.29
CA VAL A 41 -10.88 -17.89 0.91
C VAL A 41 -9.42 -17.63 0.56
N LEU A 42 -8.60 -17.19 1.53
CA LEU A 42 -7.13 -17.07 1.35
C LEU A 42 -6.50 -18.44 1.09
N ALA A 43 -6.83 -19.44 1.89
CA ALA A 43 -6.31 -20.79 1.73
C ALA A 43 -6.72 -21.41 0.38
N GLU A 44 -7.96 -21.20 -0.05
CA GLU A 44 -8.44 -21.63 -1.35
C GLU A 44 -7.64 -20.98 -2.50
N ARG A 45 -7.46 -19.64 -2.46
CA ARG A 45 -6.76 -18.90 -3.50
C ARG A 45 -5.28 -19.26 -3.58
N TYR A 46 -4.63 -19.45 -2.42
CA TYR A 46 -3.18 -19.69 -2.36
C TYR A 46 -2.81 -21.17 -2.54
N SER A 47 -3.78 -22.05 -2.55
CA SER A 47 -3.56 -23.47 -2.85
C SER A 47 -2.84 -23.63 -4.19
N GLY A 48 -1.69 -24.33 -4.18
CA GLY A 48 -0.81 -24.48 -5.35
C GLY A 48 0.09 -23.26 -5.67
N HIS A 49 -0.03 -22.17 -4.93
CA HIS A 49 0.79 -20.96 -5.07
C HIS A 49 1.50 -20.60 -3.76
N TRP A 50 1.72 -21.59 -2.89
CA TRP A 50 2.39 -21.43 -1.62
C TRP A 50 3.78 -22.07 -1.68
N TYR A 51 4.83 -21.26 -1.58
CA TYR A 51 6.22 -21.66 -1.77
C TYR A 51 7.04 -21.31 -0.52
N PRO A 52 7.07 -22.18 0.51
CA PRO A 52 7.81 -21.90 1.76
C PRO A 52 9.30 -21.67 1.55
N ASP A 53 9.92 -22.41 0.61
CA ASP A 53 11.35 -22.29 0.31
C ASP A 53 11.68 -21.04 -0.52
N GLU A 54 10.68 -20.44 -1.19
CA GLU A 54 10.81 -19.24 -2.02
C GLU A 54 9.69 -18.24 -1.66
N PRO A 55 9.67 -17.64 -0.46
CA PRO A 55 8.51 -16.88 0.04
C PRO A 55 8.13 -15.67 -0.81
N HIS A 56 9.07 -15.12 -1.58
CA HIS A 56 8.80 -14.00 -2.49
C HIS A 56 8.20 -14.42 -3.83
N ARG A 57 8.34 -15.68 -4.21
CA ARG A 57 7.75 -16.22 -5.44
C ARG A 57 6.23 -16.14 -5.36
N GLY A 58 5.62 -15.45 -6.34
CA GLY A 58 4.17 -15.27 -6.38
C GLY A 58 3.61 -14.30 -5.33
N SER A 59 4.43 -13.46 -4.68
CA SER A 59 3.98 -12.49 -3.68
C SER A 59 2.92 -11.52 -4.23
N GLY A 60 3.05 -11.09 -5.49
CA GLY A 60 2.04 -10.25 -6.15
C GLY A 60 0.67 -10.94 -6.29
N PHE A 61 0.65 -12.24 -6.56
CA PHE A 61 -0.58 -13.04 -6.61
C PHE A 61 -1.26 -13.15 -5.24
N ARG A 62 -0.47 -13.17 -4.17
CA ARG A 62 -0.94 -13.25 -2.80
C ARG A 62 -1.23 -11.88 -2.16
N ALA A 63 -0.99 -10.80 -2.88
CA ALA A 63 -1.36 -9.47 -2.44
C ALA A 63 -2.89 -9.28 -2.51
N ILE A 64 -3.44 -8.68 -1.47
CA ILE A 64 -4.86 -8.34 -1.34
C ILE A 64 -4.94 -6.82 -1.42
N SER A 65 -5.63 -6.28 -2.42
CA SER A 65 -5.71 -4.83 -2.63
C SER A 65 -7.07 -4.27 -2.19
N CYS A 66 -7.02 -3.14 -1.51
CA CYS A 66 -8.17 -2.34 -1.15
C CYS A 66 -7.94 -0.91 -1.69
N SER A 67 -8.78 -0.45 -2.59
CA SER A 67 -8.65 0.88 -3.17
C SER A 67 -10.01 1.53 -3.36
N LEU A 68 -10.03 2.84 -3.60
CA LEU A 68 -11.26 3.56 -3.95
C LEU A 68 -11.93 3.00 -5.21
N HIS A 69 -11.18 2.28 -6.08
CA HIS A 69 -11.72 1.68 -7.30
C HIS A 69 -12.35 0.31 -7.08
N GLY A 70 -12.13 -0.29 -5.92
CA GLY A 70 -12.75 -1.57 -5.58
C GLY A 70 -12.03 -2.38 -4.52
N LEU A 71 -12.73 -3.39 -4.05
CA LEU A 71 -12.27 -4.40 -3.12
C LEU A 71 -11.77 -5.61 -3.91
N ASP A 72 -10.67 -6.23 -3.46
CA ASP A 72 -10.20 -7.50 -4.03
C ASP A 72 -11.33 -8.53 -4.03
N GLN A 73 -11.47 -9.29 -5.13
CA GLN A 73 -12.52 -10.31 -5.30
C GLN A 73 -12.50 -11.37 -4.18
N LEU A 74 -11.34 -11.61 -3.61
CA LEU A 74 -11.19 -12.48 -2.45
C LEU A 74 -11.99 -11.95 -1.24
N LEU A 75 -11.86 -10.65 -0.94
CA LEU A 75 -12.60 -10.04 0.17
C LEU A 75 -14.09 -9.89 -0.14
N VAL A 76 -14.46 -9.67 -1.41
CA VAL A 76 -15.87 -9.71 -1.84
C VAL A 76 -16.48 -11.07 -1.55
N LYS A 77 -15.80 -12.15 -1.96
CA LYS A 77 -16.24 -13.53 -1.72
C LYS A 77 -16.34 -13.86 -0.22
N ALA A 78 -15.34 -13.42 0.55
CA ALA A 78 -15.34 -13.62 2.01
C ALA A 78 -16.48 -12.86 2.70
N ALA A 79 -16.73 -11.60 2.34
CA ALA A 79 -17.84 -10.81 2.88
C ALA A 79 -19.19 -11.46 2.57
N GLN A 80 -19.39 -11.92 1.34
CA GLN A 80 -20.62 -12.63 0.95
C GLN A 80 -20.82 -13.92 1.76
N ARG A 81 -19.78 -14.73 1.97
CA ARG A 81 -19.82 -15.92 2.83
C ARG A 81 -20.17 -15.57 4.29
N ALA A 82 -19.61 -14.46 4.77
CA ALA A 82 -19.90 -13.95 6.11
C ALA A 82 -21.27 -13.25 6.22
N LYS A 83 -22.05 -13.17 5.13
CA LYS A 83 -23.32 -12.43 5.04
C LYS A 83 -23.16 -10.94 5.36
N GLN A 84 -22.03 -10.36 4.96
CA GLN A 84 -21.74 -8.93 5.09
C GLN A 84 -21.79 -8.25 3.73
N ASP A 85 -22.09 -6.95 3.72
CA ASP A 85 -22.09 -6.14 2.51
C ASP A 85 -20.66 -5.79 2.10
N PRO A 86 -20.20 -6.24 0.90
CA PRO A 86 -18.84 -5.93 0.42
C PRO A 86 -18.57 -4.43 0.26
N LYS A 87 -19.60 -3.62 -0.03
CA LYS A 87 -19.45 -2.17 -0.16
C LYS A 87 -19.13 -1.53 1.19
N LYS A 88 -19.87 -1.93 2.24
CA LYS A 88 -19.58 -1.47 3.61
C LYS A 88 -18.18 -1.90 4.06
N LEU A 89 -17.76 -3.11 3.72
CA LEU A 89 -16.41 -3.58 4.03
C LEU A 89 -15.36 -2.72 3.32
N LEU A 90 -15.55 -2.41 2.04
CA LEU A 90 -14.67 -1.52 1.28
C LEU A 90 -14.56 -0.15 1.94
N ASP A 91 -15.69 0.49 2.24
CA ASP A 91 -15.74 1.82 2.85
C ASP A 91 -14.99 1.84 4.19
N ILE A 92 -15.17 0.81 5.01
CA ILE A 92 -14.48 0.70 6.30
C ILE A 92 -12.96 0.58 6.09
N LEU A 93 -12.50 -0.34 5.23
CA LEU A 93 -11.09 -0.58 5.01
C LEU A 93 -10.37 0.63 4.40
N VAL A 94 -10.99 1.28 3.41
CA VAL A 94 -10.45 2.49 2.77
C VAL A 94 -10.39 3.66 3.78
N ASN A 95 -11.45 3.89 4.56
CA ASN A 95 -11.48 4.94 5.58
C ASN A 95 -10.46 4.70 6.71
N ARG A 96 -10.10 3.44 6.97
CA ARG A 96 -9.03 3.07 7.92
C ARG A 96 -7.65 3.11 7.29
N GLY A 97 -7.54 3.44 5.99
CA GLY A 97 -6.29 3.58 5.27
C GLY A 97 -5.67 2.26 4.81
N VAL A 98 -6.39 1.14 4.89
CA VAL A 98 -5.91 -0.16 4.40
C VAL A 98 -5.80 -0.10 2.88
N GLN A 99 -4.60 -0.37 2.35
CA GLN A 99 -4.35 -0.33 0.90
C GLN A 99 -4.01 -1.70 0.35
N THR A 100 -3.01 -2.36 0.91
CA THR A 100 -2.55 -3.66 0.43
C THR A 100 -2.11 -4.53 1.60
N VAL A 101 -2.44 -5.81 1.53
CA VAL A 101 -1.96 -6.82 2.48
C VAL A 101 -1.22 -7.89 1.69
N TRP A 102 0.05 -8.13 2.00
CA TRP A 102 0.85 -9.21 1.43
C TRP A 102 0.90 -10.36 2.40
N VAL A 103 0.50 -11.54 1.92
CA VAL A 103 0.49 -12.77 2.72
C VAL A 103 1.50 -13.73 2.09
N ASN A 104 2.69 -13.77 2.67
CA ASN A 104 3.77 -14.63 2.21
C ASN A 104 4.06 -15.71 3.25
N PRO A 105 4.63 -16.85 2.84
CA PRO A 105 5.14 -17.83 3.79
C PRO A 105 6.08 -17.18 4.79
N GLY A 106 5.81 -17.36 6.09
CA GLY A 106 6.60 -16.80 7.18
C GLY A 106 6.39 -15.31 7.45
N GLU A 107 5.67 -14.56 6.63
CA GLU A 107 5.51 -13.11 6.84
C GLU A 107 4.18 -12.57 6.31
N VAL A 108 3.54 -11.72 7.12
CA VAL A 108 2.39 -10.91 6.68
C VAL A 108 2.69 -9.43 6.90
N LYS A 109 2.57 -8.66 5.83
CA LYS A 109 2.72 -7.20 5.86
C LYS A 109 1.45 -6.52 5.37
N ALA A 110 1.17 -5.34 5.91
CA ALA A 110 0.09 -4.50 5.41
C ALA A 110 0.54 -3.05 5.23
N GLN A 111 0.13 -2.45 4.14
CA GLN A 111 0.23 -1.03 3.92
C GLN A 111 -1.03 -0.34 4.43
N ASN A 112 -0.84 0.55 5.41
CA ASN A 112 -1.91 1.36 5.98
C ASN A 112 -1.51 2.84 5.85
N GLY A 113 -2.07 3.51 4.87
CA GLY A 113 -1.65 4.85 4.48
C GLY A 113 -0.18 4.88 4.07
N LYS A 114 0.62 5.69 4.76
CA LYS A 114 2.08 5.79 4.53
C LYS A 114 2.90 4.75 5.29
N ASN A 115 2.28 3.97 6.17
CA ASN A 115 2.96 3.04 7.05
C ASN A 115 2.90 1.62 6.50
N LEU A 116 4.05 0.94 6.54
CA LEU A 116 4.14 -0.49 6.30
C LEU A 116 4.22 -1.19 7.66
N LEU A 117 3.21 -2.01 7.94
CA LEU A 117 3.06 -2.73 9.20
C LEU A 117 3.43 -4.19 8.98
N ARG A 118 4.26 -4.77 9.86
CA ARG A 118 4.48 -6.21 9.94
C ARG A 118 3.45 -6.78 10.91
N ILE A 119 2.54 -7.62 10.40
CA ILE A 119 1.43 -8.20 11.17
C ILE A 119 1.85 -9.53 11.78
N PHE A 120 2.60 -10.32 11.02
CA PHE A 120 3.10 -11.63 11.42
C PHE A 120 4.50 -11.85 10.87
N SER A 121 5.35 -12.55 11.63
CA SER A 121 6.64 -13.06 11.20
C SER A 121 6.97 -14.31 12.02
N ASP A 122 7.40 -15.37 11.35
CA ASP A 122 7.88 -16.59 11.99
C ASP A 122 9.35 -16.49 12.47
N GLY A 123 10.01 -15.37 12.16
CA GLY A 123 11.41 -15.12 12.48
C GLY A 123 12.42 -15.78 11.54
N ALA A 124 12.01 -16.78 10.76
CA ALA A 124 12.91 -17.52 9.86
C ALA A 124 13.23 -16.71 8.58
N HIS A 125 12.33 -15.80 8.19
CA HIS A 125 12.41 -14.99 6.97
C HIS A 125 12.59 -13.50 7.27
N ALA A 126 13.26 -13.18 8.39
CA ALA A 126 13.44 -11.79 8.85
C ALA A 126 14.27 -10.92 7.88
N ASP A 127 15.12 -11.53 7.06
CA ASP A 127 15.98 -10.83 6.09
C ASP A 127 15.37 -10.91 4.69
N ASN A 128 14.59 -9.89 4.35
CA ASN A 128 14.13 -9.68 2.99
C ASN A 128 15.29 -9.13 2.13
N PRO A 129 15.85 -9.88 1.18
CA PRO A 129 16.96 -9.40 0.35
C PRO A 129 16.57 -8.22 -0.56
N TYR A 130 15.27 -7.94 -0.70
CA TYR A 130 14.74 -6.79 -1.45
C TYR A 130 14.43 -5.58 -0.57
N GLU A 131 14.47 -5.70 0.74
CA GLU A 131 14.48 -4.53 1.62
C GLU A 131 15.86 -3.91 1.52
N LYS A 132 16.02 -2.95 0.58
CA LYS A 132 17.26 -2.18 0.48
C LYS A 132 17.61 -1.70 1.89
N PRO A 133 18.84 -1.99 2.38
CA PRO A 133 19.30 -1.41 3.63
C PRO A 133 19.02 0.10 3.53
N ARG A 134 18.28 0.66 4.49
CA ARG A 134 18.19 2.11 4.61
C ARG A 134 19.64 2.59 4.65
N LEU A 135 20.15 3.07 3.52
CA LEU A 135 21.42 3.77 3.46
C LEU A 135 21.30 4.83 4.55
N LYS A 136 22.02 4.62 5.66
CA LYS A 136 22.24 5.66 6.65
C LYS A 136 22.88 6.78 5.82
N MET A 137 22.09 7.81 5.52
CA MET A 137 22.65 9.01 4.91
C MET A 137 23.82 9.40 5.80
N PRO A 138 25.01 9.57 5.23
CA PRO A 138 26.14 10.06 6.01
C PRO A 138 25.68 11.37 6.64
N GLU A 139 25.80 11.41 7.96
CA GLU A 139 25.53 12.60 8.76
C GLU A 139 26.23 13.77 8.07
N ARG A 140 25.47 14.74 7.61
CA ARG A 140 26.02 15.95 6.98
C ARG A 140 27.01 16.54 7.97
N VAL A 141 28.28 16.30 7.73
CA VAL A 141 29.35 17.01 8.41
C VAL A 141 29.08 18.48 8.13
N ARG A 142 28.66 19.20 9.17
CA ARG A 142 28.54 20.65 9.14
C ARG A 142 29.95 21.17 8.93
N THR A 143 30.28 21.55 7.70
CA THR A 143 31.48 22.35 7.42
C THR A 143 31.30 23.67 8.17
N PRO A 144 32.28 24.08 9.00
CA PRO A 144 32.23 25.38 9.65
C PRO A 144 32.29 26.47 8.57
N SER A 145 31.34 27.42 8.67
CA SER A 145 31.35 28.63 7.82
C SER A 145 32.67 29.33 7.89
N PRO A 146 33.23 29.79 6.75
CA PRO A 146 34.41 30.65 6.79
C PRO A 146 34.00 31.99 7.40
N THR A 147 34.80 32.39 8.39
CA THR A 147 34.78 33.67 9.07
C THR A 147 34.95 34.82 8.09
N GLU A 148 34.07 35.79 8.18
CA GLU A 148 34.17 37.07 7.49
C GLU A 148 35.49 37.73 7.76
N SER A 149 36.21 38.10 6.72
CA SER A 149 37.22 39.13 6.79
C SER A 149 36.79 40.33 5.95
N THR A 150 36.66 41.40 6.66
CA THR A 150 36.45 42.79 6.30
C THR A 150 37.36 43.26 5.17
N GLY A 151 36.79 43.91 4.17
CA GLY A 151 37.56 44.61 3.14
C GLY A 151 36.66 45.54 2.33
N SER A 152 36.68 46.79 2.70
CA SER A 152 36.05 47.93 2.03
C SER A 152 36.60 48.13 0.62
N ASN A 153 35.79 48.42 -0.38
CA ASN A 153 35.86 49.65 -1.20
C ASN A 153 34.85 49.72 -2.32
N SER A 154 34.08 50.77 -2.25
CA SER A 154 33.62 51.81 -3.19
C SER A 154 33.51 51.51 -4.70
N SER A 155 32.38 51.98 -5.19
CA SER A 155 32.17 52.76 -6.38
C SER A 155 31.40 52.11 -7.56
N ALA A 156 30.21 52.60 -7.70
CA ALA A 156 29.59 53.29 -8.86
C ALA A 156 29.01 52.46 -10.00
N SER A 157 27.80 52.81 -10.22
CA SER A 157 27.06 53.18 -11.44
C SER A 157 26.42 52.11 -12.30
N SER A 158 25.16 52.26 -12.33
CA SER A 158 24.25 52.50 -13.45
C SER A 158 23.68 51.34 -14.25
N THR A 159 22.37 51.34 -14.27
CA THR A 159 21.48 51.29 -15.43
C THR A 159 21.21 49.92 -16.04
N SER A 160 20.08 49.37 -15.88
CA SER A 160 18.92 49.37 -16.81
C SER A 160 18.02 48.13 -16.55
N ARG A 161 16.80 48.47 -16.33
CA ARG A 161 15.64 47.59 -16.46
C ARG A 161 15.42 47.25 -17.93
N PRO A 162 14.93 46.11 -18.30
CA PRO A 162 13.72 46.10 -19.12
C PRO A 162 12.61 45.20 -18.56
N THR A 163 11.51 45.80 -18.59
CA THR A 163 10.10 45.50 -18.65
C THR A 163 9.75 44.24 -19.44
N GLY A 164 8.86 43.39 -18.84
CA GLY A 164 7.71 42.90 -19.59
C GLY A 164 7.84 41.48 -20.17
N ALA A 165 7.08 40.57 -19.59
CA ALA A 165 6.21 39.64 -20.33
C ALA A 165 5.26 38.94 -19.36
N VAL A 166 3.99 39.27 -19.45
CA VAL A 166 2.85 38.56 -18.84
C VAL A 166 2.60 37.28 -19.65
N PRO A 167 2.42 36.13 -19.05
CA PRO A 167 1.95 34.94 -19.78
C PRO A 167 0.43 35.05 -19.98
N VAL A 168 0.05 34.96 -21.25
CA VAL A 168 -1.35 34.88 -21.72
C VAL A 168 -1.95 33.53 -21.28
N LEU A 169 -3.07 33.65 -20.59
CA LEU A 169 -3.93 32.54 -20.22
C LEU A 169 -4.67 32.01 -21.45
N VAL A 170 -4.31 30.86 -21.98
CA VAL A 170 -5.04 30.19 -23.06
C VAL A 170 -6.18 29.37 -22.44
N GLN A 171 -7.42 29.79 -22.73
CA GLN A 171 -8.63 29.00 -22.41
C GLN A 171 -8.81 27.85 -23.41
N PRO A 172 -9.23 26.65 -22.94
CA PRO A 172 -9.62 25.57 -23.84
C PRO A 172 -10.99 25.80 -24.48
N PRO A 173 -11.23 25.30 -25.71
CA PRO A 173 -12.49 25.48 -26.44
C PRO A 173 -13.65 24.68 -25.86
N GLY A 174 -14.84 25.27 -25.94
CA GLY A 174 -16.08 24.84 -25.33
C GLY A 174 -16.60 23.47 -25.78
N LEU A 175 -17.26 22.82 -24.83
CA LEU A 175 -18.10 21.64 -25.03
C LEU A 175 -19.45 22.03 -25.68
N PRO A 176 -20.00 21.24 -26.61
CA PRO A 176 -21.33 21.47 -27.16
C PRO A 176 -22.44 21.11 -26.18
N SER A 177 -23.39 22.03 -26.05
CA SER A 177 -24.64 21.85 -25.29
C SER A 177 -25.50 20.75 -25.92
N LEU A 178 -25.86 19.73 -25.13
CA LEU A 178 -26.94 18.79 -25.47
C LEU A 178 -28.30 19.48 -25.18
N GLN A 179 -29.07 19.76 -26.24
CA GLN A 179 -30.47 20.13 -26.14
C GLN A 179 -31.30 18.91 -25.74
N VAL A 180 -32.08 19.08 -24.68
CA VAL A 180 -33.15 18.16 -24.29
C VAL A 180 -34.39 18.60 -25.10
N GLY A 181 -34.83 17.75 -26.01
CA GLY A 181 -36.09 17.87 -26.71
C GLY A 181 -37.24 17.24 -25.89
N ALA A 182 -38.39 17.93 -25.94
CA ALA A 182 -39.66 17.61 -25.30
C ALA A 182 -40.25 16.26 -25.74
#